data_c4250df6baf3e86e3d1a5157335336a7
#
_entry.id   c4250df6baf3e86e3d1a5157335336a7
#
_cell.length_a   1.000
_cell.length_b   1.000
_cell.length_c   1.000
_cell.angle_alpha   90.00
_cell.angle_beta   90.00
_cell.angle_gamma   90.00
#
_symmetry.space_group_name_H-M   'P 1'
#
loop_
_entity.id
_entity.type
_entity.pdbx_description
1 polymer ?
#
loop_
_entity_poly.entity_id
_entity_poly.type
_entity_poly.pdbx_seq_one_letter_code
_entity_poly.pdbx_strand_id
1 'polypeptide(L)'
;RSSDLMYPNIGCNYIVVLSVLDRRYIGDIMNKEFLQNLREQIKAGTVTEQEPMNKHTSFAIGGPADVFVQPATREEIRSAVYCAKEAGIPFFVMGNGSNLLVSDEGFRGMIIQIGKNFQAISVKDTVIEVQAGALLSRTARAAWNAGLTGFEFAAGIPGSVGGAVAMNAGAYGGEVKDVLLDAEVLTQEGEFLTLTGEELDLSYRHSCIFEKNYVVLSARFSFEKGESDKIKARMDELAKARREKQPLEFPSAGSTFKRPEGYFAGKLIQDAGLKGYTVGGAQVSEKHSGFVVNRGGATAEEVAFLIKQVQKKVMKQFNVMMQPEVRFVGFADTEVRE
;
A
#
# COMPACT_ATOMS: atom_id res chain seq x y z
N ARG A 1 38.96 20.70 3.37
CA ARG A 1 38.96 19.24 3.50
C ARG A 1 37.52 18.84 3.75
N SER A 2 36.80 18.41 2.67
CA SER A 2 35.45 17.87 2.71
C SER A 2 35.50 16.48 3.35
N SER A 3 34.75 16.27 4.40
CA SER A 3 34.48 14.95 4.94
C SER A 3 33.28 14.38 4.19
N ASP A 4 33.56 13.51 3.22
CA ASP A 4 32.58 12.64 2.58
C ASP A 4 32.01 11.70 3.63
N LEU A 5 30.81 11.98 4.12
CA LEU A 5 29.99 11.03 4.84
C LEU A 5 29.44 10.05 3.82
N MET A 6 30.14 8.94 3.61
CA MET A 6 29.61 7.75 2.95
C MET A 6 28.43 7.24 3.74
N TYR A 7 27.21 7.47 3.23
CA TYR A 7 26.03 6.75 3.69
C TYR A 7 26.11 5.31 3.18
N PRO A 8 25.99 4.30 4.06
CA PRO A 8 25.93 2.93 3.60
C PRO A 8 24.69 2.76 2.70
N ASN A 9 24.88 2.05 1.60
CA ASN A 9 23.89 1.66 0.63
C ASN A 9 22.84 0.75 1.32
N ILE A 10 21.88 1.34 2.02
CA ILE A 10 20.74 0.60 2.58
C ILE A 10 19.71 0.55 1.47
N GLY A 11 19.53 -0.66 0.94
CA GLY A 11 18.64 -0.97 -0.15
C GLY A 11 17.22 -0.42 0.07
N CYS A 12 16.96 0.75 -0.43
CA CYS A 12 15.61 1.20 -0.76
C CYS A 12 15.22 0.57 -2.10
N ASN A 13 15.06 -0.74 -2.09
CA ASN A 13 14.37 -1.43 -3.17
C ASN A 13 12.89 -1.15 -2.98
N TYR A 14 12.31 -0.46 -3.93
CA TYR A 14 10.90 -0.21 -4.26
C TYR A 14 10.51 1.25 -4.41
N ILE A 15 11.40 2.02 -5.01
CA ILE A 15 10.96 3.04 -5.94
C ILE A 15 10.95 2.31 -7.29
N VAL A 16 9.81 2.25 -7.97
CA VAL A 16 9.83 2.00 -9.41
C VAL A 16 10.52 3.22 -9.99
N VAL A 17 11.85 3.13 -10.06
CA VAL A 17 12.70 4.13 -10.69
C VAL A 17 12.42 4.02 -12.16
N LEU A 18 11.51 4.85 -12.61
CA LEU A 18 11.50 5.23 -13.99
C LEU A 18 12.71 6.13 -14.18
N SER A 19 13.79 5.56 -14.73
CA SER A 19 14.77 6.37 -15.43
C SER A 19 13.96 7.37 -16.27
N VAL A 20 14.36 8.62 -16.29
CA VAL A 20 13.72 9.71 -17.03
C VAL A 20 13.61 9.30 -18.51
N LEU A 21 12.63 8.46 -18.83
CA LEU A 21 12.16 8.29 -20.19
C LEU A 21 11.50 9.62 -20.53
N ASP A 22 11.98 10.25 -21.60
CA ASP A 22 11.47 11.53 -22.07
C ASP A 22 9.94 11.49 -22.09
N ARG A 23 9.28 12.49 -21.48
CA ARG A 23 7.82 12.62 -21.41
C ARG A 23 7.15 12.48 -22.79
N ARG A 24 7.86 12.84 -23.87
CA ARG A 24 7.42 12.66 -25.25
C ARG A 24 7.42 11.21 -25.68
N TYR A 25 8.44 10.45 -25.29
CA TYR A 25 8.58 9.05 -25.67
C TYR A 25 7.48 8.18 -25.07
N ILE A 26 7.11 8.37 -23.80
CA ILE A 26 5.98 7.65 -23.17
C ILE A 26 4.64 8.05 -23.82
N GLY A 27 4.44 9.33 -24.13
CA GLY A 27 3.24 9.82 -24.82
C GLY A 27 3.09 9.23 -26.23
N ASP A 28 4.20 9.02 -26.93
CA ASP A 28 4.21 8.40 -28.26
C ASP A 28 3.94 6.89 -28.21
N ILE A 29 4.39 6.21 -27.16
CA ILE A 29 4.15 4.76 -26.96
C ILE A 29 2.72 4.51 -26.49
N MET A 30 2.16 5.35 -25.62
CA MET A 30 0.75 5.28 -25.18
C MET A 30 -0.19 5.83 -26.27
N ASN A 31 0.05 5.40 -27.50
CA ASN A 31 -0.72 5.79 -28.66
C ASN A 31 -2.10 5.09 -28.67
N LYS A 32 -2.92 5.47 -29.65
CA LYS A 32 -4.26 4.90 -29.84
C LYS A 32 -4.24 3.37 -30.00
N GLU A 33 -3.20 2.83 -30.61
CA GLU A 33 -3.06 1.38 -30.86
C GLU A 33 -2.86 0.61 -29.54
N PHE A 34 -1.99 1.08 -28.65
CA PHE A 34 -1.82 0.50 -27.29
C PHE A 34 -3.12 0.51 -26.51
N LEU A 35 -3.80 1.67 -26.46
CA LEU A 35 -5.05 1.82 -25.73
C LEU A 35 -6.17 0.95 -26.30
N GLN A 36 -6.23 0.82 -27.63
CA GLN A 36 -7.18 -0.07 -28.28
C GLN A 36 -6.91 -1.53 -27.90
N ASN A 37 -5.66 -2.00 -28.04
CA ASN A 37 -5.26 -3.35 -27.67
C ASN A 37 -5.57 -3.62 -26.19
N LEU A 38 -5.20 -2.71 -25.29
CA LEU A 38 -5.48 -2.85 -23.86
C LEU A 38 -6.98 -2.99 -23.59
N ARG A 39 -7.84 -2.17 -24.22
CA ARG A 39 -9.31 -2.26 -24.09
C ARG A 39 -9.90 -3.55 -24.68
N GLU A 40 -9.25 -4.12 -25.71
CA GLU A 40 -9.64 -5.43 -26.25
C GLU A 40 -9.32 -6.59 -25.30
N GLN A 41 -8.30 -6.43 -24.46
CA GLN A 41 -7.93 -7.42 -23.44
C GLN A 41 -8.71 -7.25 -22.12
N ILE A 42 -9.10 -6.02 -21.77
CA ILE A 42 -9.84 -5.70 -20.54
C ILE A 42 -11.31 -5.47 -20.89
N LYS A 43 -12.12 -6.52 -20.83
CA LYS A 43 -13.55 -6.48 -21.23
C LYS A 43 -14.52 -6.45 -20.06
N ALA A 44 -14.21 -7.13 -18.97
CA ALA A 44 -15.02 -7.16 -17.76
C ALA A 44 -14.61 -6.05 -16.78
N GLY A 45 -13.36 -5.60 -16.86
CA GLY A 45 -12.80 -4.49 -16.13
C GLY A 45 -13.01 -3.13 -16.82
N THR A 46 -12.26 -2.11 -16.38
CA THR A 46 -12.29 -0.77 -16.96
C THR A 46 -10.90 -0.25 -17.26
N VAL A 47 -10.79 0.59 -18.31
CA VAL A 47 -9.59 1.33 -18.71
C VAL A 47 -9.96 2.80 -18.80
N THR A 48 -9.34 3.63 -17.99
CA THR A 48 -9.55 5.09 -17.93
C THR A 48 -8.23 5.81 -18.22
N GLU A 49 -8.28 6.89 -18.97
CA GLU A 49 -7.12 7.75 -19.21
C GLU A 49 -7.16 8.95 -18.27
N GLN A 50 -5.98 9.46 -17.88
CA GLN A 50 -5.80 10.65 -17.04
C GLN A 50 -6.64 10.59 -15.74
N GLU A 51 -6.69 9.42 -15.08
CA GLU A 51 -7.48 9.26 -13.86
C GLU A 51 -6.78 9.88 -12.64
N PRO A 52 -7.43 10.84 -11.96
CA PRO A 52 -6.84 11.50 -10.78
C PRO A 52 -6.66 10.52 -9.60
N MET A 53 -5.43 10.33 -9.16
CA MET A 53 -5.09 9.36 -8.12
C MET A 53 -5.51 9.77 -6.71
N ASN A 54 -5.79 11.05 -6.48
CA ASN A 54 -6.38 11.50 -5.21
C ASN A 54 -7.73 10.85 -4.88
N LYS A 55 -8.45 10.34 -5.89
CA LYS A 55 -9.70 9.54 -5.71
C LYS A 55 -9.44 8.09 -5.28
N HIS A 56 -8.20 7.61 -5.43
CA HIS A 56 -7.81 6.22 -5.25
C HIS A 56 -6.79 6.02 -4.13
N THR A 57 -6.47 7.07 -3.38
CA THR A 57 -5.60 7.03 -2.21
C THR A 57 -6.34 7.46 -0.96
N SER A 58 -6.06 6.82 0.17
CA SER A 58 -6.63 7.24 1.46
C SER A 58 -6.08 8.58 1.97
N PHE A 59 -4.97 9.05 1.38
CA PHE A 59 -4.41 10.37 1.63
C PHE A 59 -5.20 11.49 0.93
N ALA A 60 -6.03 11.13 -0.05
CA ALA A 60 -6.72 12.05 -0.95
C ALA A 60 -5.76 13.03 -1.67
N ILE A 61 -4.57 12.54 -2.03
CA ILE A 61 -3.50 13.26 -2.72
C ILE A 61 -3.05 12.43 -3.92
N GLY A 62 -2.67 13.09 -5.01
CA GLY A 62 -2.09 12.51 -6.21
C GLY A 62 -2.66 13.07 -7.49
N GLY A 63 -1.78 13.42 -8.43
CA GLY A 63 -2.09 13.80 -9.79
C GLY A 63 -2.58 12.63 -10.64
N PRO A 64 -2.76 12.81 -11.95
CA PRO A 64 -3.35 11.80 -12.82
C PRO A 64 -2.38 10.65 -13.14
N ALA A 65 -2.89 9.41 -13.20
CA ALA A 65 -2.24 8.32 -13.90
C ALA A 65 -2.54 8.44 -15.42
N ASP A 66 -1.54 8.25 -16.27
CA ASP A 66 -1.77 8.34 -17.72
C ASP A 66 -2.80 7.32 -18.18
N VAL A 67 -2.69 6.07 -17.67
CA VAL A 67 -3.68 5.01 -17.87
C VAL A 67 -3.97 4.35 -16.51
N PHE A 68 -5.25 4.14 -16.24
CA PHE A 68 -5.74 3.51 -15.02
C PHE A 68 -6.63 2.31 -15.38
N VAL A 69 -6.23 1.11 -14.92
CA VAL A 69 -6.90 -0.14 -15.22
C VAL A 69 -7.46 -0.76 -13.95
N GLN A 70 -8.74 -1.13 -13.98
CA GLN A 70 -9.38 -1.90 -12.90
C GLN A 70 -9.86 -3.24 -13.47
N PRO A 71 -9.01 -4.27 -13.47
CA PRO A 71 -9.34 -5.58 -13.99
C PRO A 71 -10.37 -6.29 -13.11
N ALA A 72 -11.17 -7.19 -13.71
CA ALA A 72 -12.19 -7.97 -13.03
C ALA A 72 -11.86 -9.47 -12.94
N THR A 73 -10.86 -9.95 -13.66
CA THR A 73 -10.43 -11.35 -13.65
C THR A 73 -8.90 -11.43 -13.53
N ARG A 74 -8.40 -12.59 -13.11
CA ARG A 74 -6.95 -12.80 -13.03
C ARG A 74 -6.30 -12.82 -14.43
N GLU A 75 -7.04 -13.24 -15.44
CA GLU A 75 -6.62 -13.19 -16.84
C GLU A 75 -6.47 -11.74 -17.31
N GLU A 76 -7.40 -10.85 -16.94
CA GLU A 76 -7.28 -9.43 -17.25
C GLU A 76 -6.12 -8.77 -16.49
N ILE A 77 -5.84 -9.18 -15.24
CA ILE A 77 -4.65 -8.71 -14.50
C ILE A 77 -3.38 -9.10 -15.25
N ARG A 78 -3.29 -10.36 -15.69
CA ARG A 78 -2.16 -10.86 -16.49
C ARG A 78 -2.06 -10.11 -17.81
N SER A 79 -3.16 -9.92 -18.53
CA SER A 79 -3.18 -9.19 -19.80
C SER A 79 -2.73 -7.75 -19.65
N ALA A 80 -3.17 -7.04 -18.59
CA ALA A 80 -2.73 -5.67 -18.31
C ALA A 80 -1.22 -5.58 -18.08
N VAL A 81 -0.67 -6.47 -17.25
CA VAL A 81 0.78 -6.56 -16.98
C VAL A 81 1.54 -6.87 -18.28
N TYR A 82 1.06 -7.82 -19.07
CA TYR A 82 1.67 -8.22 -20.32
C TYR A 82 1.68 -7.07 -21.34
N CYS A 83 0.54 -6.40 -21.56
CA CYS A 83 0.44 -5.26 -22.50
C CYS A 83 1.42 -4.14 -22.12
N ALA A 84 1.55 -3.83 -20.81
CA ALA A 84 2.49 -2.82 -20.36
C ALA A 84 3.95 -3.20 -20.66
N LYS A 85 4.31 -4.47 -20.36
CA LYS A 85 5.67 -4.97 -20.59
C LYS A 85 6.04 -4.99 -22.06
N GLU A 86 5.18 -5.52 -22.92
CA GLU A 86 5.41 -5.58 -24.36
C GLU A 86 5.57 -4.17 -24.97
N ALA A 87 4.81 -3.20 -24.48
CA ALA A 87 4.92 -1.82 -24.92
C ALA A 87 6.05 -1.03 -24.24
N GLY A 88 6.77 -1.62 -23.29
CA GLY A 88 7.78 -0.89 -22.50
C GLY A 88 7.20 0.24 -21.64
N ILE A 89 5.89 0.17 -21.31
CA ILE A 89 5.21 1.16 -20.48
C ILE A 89 5.41 0.82 -19.01
N PRO A 90 5.89 1.79 -18.24
CA PRO A 90 5.96 1.63 -16.79
C PRO A 90 4.60 1.35 -16.18
N PHE A 91 4.54 0.43 -15.23
CA PHE A 91 3.29 0.18 -14.52
C PHE A 91 3.49 0.00 -13.02
N PHE A 92 2.44 0.29 -12.27
CA PHE A 92 2.39 0.09 -10.82
C PHE A 92 1.09 -0.61 -10.44
N VAL A 93 1.20 -1.69 -9.65
CA VAL A 93 0.04 -2.43 -9.13
C VAL A 93 -0.31 -1.94 -7.75
N MET A 94 -1.58 -1.60 -7.52
CA MET A 94 -2.07 -1.14 -6.24
C MET A 94 -3.35 -1.86 -5.82
N GLY A 95 -3.59 -1.88 -4.53
CA GLY A 95 -4.89 -2.26 -3.95
C GLY A 95 -5.72 -1.02 -3.60
N ASN A 96 -6.09 -0.89 -2.34
CA ASN A 96 -6.96 0.20 -1.85
C ASN A 96 -6.26 1.56 -1.67
N GLY A 97 -4.99 1.70 -2.04
CA GLY A 97 -4.26 2.97 -1.94
C GLY A 97 -4.05 3.52 -0.52
N SER A 98 -4.13 2.66 0.49
CA SER A 98 -4.12 3.07 1.91
C SER A 98 -2.72 3.27 2.51
N ASN A 99 -1.67 3.03 1.72
CA ASN A 99 -0.27 3.23 2.12
C ASN A 99 0.55 3.92 1.01
N LEU A 100 -0.10 4.77 0.21
CA LEU A 100 0.53 5.42 -0.93
C LEU A 100 0.50 6.94 -0.80
N LEU A 101 1.60 7.57 -1.20
CA LEU A 101 1.68 8.98 -1.54
C LEU A 101 1.99 9.08 -3.03
N VAL A 102 1.04 9.53 -3.83
CA VAL A 102 1.20 9.70 -5.28
C VAL A 102 1.58 11.14 -5.57
N SER A 103 2.60 11.35 -6.41
CA SER A 103 3.08 12.67 -6.82
C SER A 103 1.95 13.57 -7.34
N ASP A 104 2.08 14.87 -7.16
CA ASP A 104 1.16 15.87 -7.71
C ASP A 104 1.18 15.86 -9.25
N GLU A 105 2.32 15.49 -9.86
CA GLU A 105 2.45 15.26 -11.30
C GLU A 105 1.79 13.93 -11.76
N GLY A 106 1.35 13.10 -10.80
CA GLY A 106 0.74 11.80 -11.06
C GLY A 106 1.74 10.69 -11.38
N PHE A 107 1.32 9.74 -12.21
CA PHE A 107 2.12 8.59 -12.61
C PHE A 107 2.22 8.51 -14.13
N ARG A 108 3.43 8.66 -14.66
CA ARG A 108 3.71 8.52 -16.11
C ARG A 108 3.80 7.04 -16.44
N GLY A 109 2.68 6.47 -16.88
CA GLY A 109 2.53 5.05 -17.15
C GLY A 109 1.14 4.53 -16.79
N MET A 110 1.06 3.23 -16.49
CA MET A 110 -0.19 2.55 -16.20
C MET A 110 -0.28 2.15 -14.73
N ILE A 111 -1.36 2.55 -14.06
CA ILE A 111 -1.72 2.02 -12.74
C ILE A 111 -2.75 0.91 -12.89
N ILE A 112 -2.47 -0.25 -12.31
CA ILE A 112 -3.38 -1.40 -12.25
C ILE A 112 -3.92 -1.49 -10.82
N GLN A 113 -5.19 -1.13 -10.62
CA GLN A 113 -5.83 -1.25 -9.32
C GLN A 113 -6.59 -2.57 -9.21
N ILE A 114 -6.13 -3.46 -8.32
CA ILE A 114 -6.85 -4.66 -7.93
C ILE A 114 -7.78 -4.29 -6.77
N GLY A 115 -9.04 -4.08 -7.07
CA GLY A 115 -10.02 -3.51 -6.14
C GLY A 115 -11.40 -4.14 -6.27
N LYS A 116 -12.43 -3.29 -6.28
CA LYS A 116 -13.86 -3.68 -6.21
C LYS A 116 -14.33 -4.69 -7.25
N ASN A 117 -13.66 -4.76 -8.41
CA ASN A 117 -14.04 -5.69 -9.48
C ASN A 117 -13.47 -7.10 -9.26
N PHE A 118 -12.49 -7.26 -8.34
CA PHE A 118 -11.80 -8.51 -8.04
C PHE A 118 -11.73 -8.74 -6.52
N GLN A 119 -12.88 -9.06 -5.88
CA GLN A 119 -13.03 -9.06 -4.41
C GLN A 119 -13.92 -10.20 -3.88
N ALA A 120 -14.00 -11.32 -4.59
CA ALA A 120 -14.80 -12.46 -4.12
C ALA A 120 -14.22 -13.02 -2.81
N ILE A 121 -15.10 -13.48 -1.92
CA ILE A 121 -14.78 -14.12 -0.64
C ILE A 121 -15.60 -15.42 -0.57
N SER A 122 -14.93 -16.52 -0.33
CA SER A 122 -15.51 -17.84 -0.14
C SER A 122 -15.08 -18.40 1.21
N VAL A 123 -16.03 -18.94 1.96
CA VAL A 123 -15.77 -19.57 3.28
C VAL A 123 -16.09 -21.05 3.16
N LYS A 124 -15.11 -21.89 3.49
CA LYS A 124 -15.26 -23.33 3.55
C LYS A 124 -14.65 -23.87 4.84
N ASP A 125 -15.48 -24.39 5.71
CA ASP A 125 -15.11 -24.88 7.04
C ASP A 125 -14.40 -23.81 7.88
N THR A 126 -13.09 -23.94 8.09
CA THR A 126 -12.24 -22.99 8.81
C THR A 126 -11.32 -22.18 7.88
N VAL A 127 -11.49 -22.33 6.56
CA VAL A 127 -10.66 -21.65 5.56
C VAL A 127 -11.47 -20.59 4.83
N ILE A 128 -10.88 -19.41 4.69
CA ILE A 128 -11.42 -18.35 3.83
C ILE A 128 -10.47 -18.16 2.65
N GLU A 129 -11.01 -18.37 1.46
CA GLU A 129 -10.37 -18.00 0.20
C GLU A 129 -10.89 -16.64 -0.24
N VAL A 130 -9.98 -15.72 -0.58
CA VAL A 130 -10.36 -14.34 -0.85
C VAL A 130 -9.49 -13.73 -1.93
N GLN A 131 -10.13 -13.04 -2.89
CA GLN A 131 -9.43 -12.31 -3.95
C GLN A 131 -8.74 -11.05 -3.42
N ALA A 132 -7.62 -10.69 -4.03
CA ALA A 132 -6.71 -9.63 -3.56
C ALA A 132 -7.34 -8.24 -3.43
N GLY A 133 -8.37 -7.92 -4.19
CA GLY A 133 -9.07 -6.64 -4.13
C GLY A 133 -10.08 -6.52 -2.97
N ALA A 134 -10.40 -7.62 -2.27
CA ALA A 134 -11.30 -7.57 -1.13
C ALA A 134 -10.70 -6.75 0.02
N LEU A 135 -11.53 -5.95 0.68
CA LEU A 135 -11.11 -5.20 1.87
C LEU A 135 -10.91 -6.15 3.06
N LEU A 136 -9.88 -5.90 3.86
CA LEU A 136 -9.62 -6.65 5.10
C LEU A 136 -10.82 -6.63 6.06
N SER A 137 -11.51 -5.49 6.16
CA SER A 137 -12.71 -5.34 6.98
C SER A 137 -13.87 -6.24 6.52
N ARG A 138 -14.01 -6.47 5.20
CA ARG A 138 -15.02 -7.40 4.67
C ARG A 138 -14.63 -8.85 4.94
N THR A 139 -13.36 -9.18 4.80
CA THR A 139 -12.82 -10.52 5.10
C THR A 139 -12.97 -10.84 6.58
N ALA A 140 -12.63 -9.89 7.49
CA ALA A 140 -12.83 -10.05 8.92
C ALA A 140 -14.30 -10.22 9.30
N ARG A 141 -15.21 -9.52 8.62
CA ARG A 141 -16.66 -9.71 8.81
C ARG A 141 -17.12 -11.08 8.35
N ALA A 142 -16.57 -11.59 7.23
CA ALA A 142 -16.88 -12.94 6.75
C ALA A 142 -16.40 -14.00 7.75
N ALA A 143 -15.21 -13.85 8.33
CA ALA A 143 -14.70 -14.70 9.40
C ALA A 143 -15.63 -14.69 10.63
N TRP A 144 -15.98 -13.51 11.12
CA TRP A 144 -16.91 -13.37 12.24
C TRP A 144 -18.26 -14.03 11.96
N ASN A 145 -18.88 -13.80 10.80
CA ASN A 145 -20.17 -14.40 10.43
C ASN A 145 -20.12 -15.92 10.37
N ALA A 146 -18.94 -16.50 10.10
CA ALA A 146 -18.72 -17.95 10.09
C ALA A 146 -18.26 -18.51 11.46
N GLY A 147 -18.20 -17.69 12.51
CA GLY A 147 -17.71 -18.09 13.83
C GLY A 147 -16.24 -18.45 13.81
N LEU A 148 -15.43 -17.76 13.02
CA LEU A 148 -13.98 -17.99 12.87
C LEU A 148 -13.20 -16.85 13.55
N THR A 149 -12.33 -17.21 14.50
CA THR A 149 -11.49 -16.28 15.27
C THR A 149 -10.07 -16.22 14.72
N GLY A 150 -9.35 -15.13 14.98
CA GLY A 150 -7.95 -14.92 14.58
C GLY A 150 -7.75 -13.80 13.57
N PHE A 151 -8.82 -13.19 13.04
CA PHE A 151 -8.70 -12.08 12.08
C PHE A 151 -9.27 -10.74 12.59
N GLU A 152 -9.58 -10.64 13.87
CA GLU A 152 -10.17 -9.46 14.51
C GLU A 152 -9.27 -8.23 14.37
N PHE A 153 -7.93 -8.43 14.40
CA PHE A 153 -6.93 -7.37 14.22
C PHE A 153 -7.05 -6.65 12.88
N ALA A 154 -7.48 -7.38 11.83
CA ALA A 154 -7.55 -6.88 10.47
C ALA A 154 -8.80 -6.02 10.20
N ALA A 155 -9.84 -6.13 11.05
CA ALA A 155 -11.15 -5.50 10.84
C ALA A 155 -11.06 -3.97 10.66
N GLY A 156 -10.11 -3.32 11.31
CA GLY A 156 -9.91 -1.87 11.24
C GLY A 156 -8.83 -1.41 10.25
N ILE A 157 -8.10 -2.29 9.61
CA ILE A 157 -7.05 -1.91 8.64
C ILE A 157 -7.71 -1.53 7.30
N PRO A 158 -7.47 -0.32 6.76
CA PRO A 158 -8.17 0.17 5.56
C PRO A 158 -7.62 -0.39 4.23
N GLY A 159 -6.85 -1.47 4.28
CA GLY A 159 -6.20 -2.10 3.13
C GLY A 159 -7.03 -3.17 2.43
N SER A 160 -6.59 -3.57 1.24
CA SER A 160 -7.04 -4.78 0.56
C SER A 160 -6.18 -5.99 0.93
N VAL A 161 -6.71 -7.19 0.71
CA VAL A 161 -6.02 -8.46 0.99
C VAL A 161 -4.68 -8.55 0.27
N GLY A 162 -4.63 -8.20 -1.03
CA GLY A 162 -3.37 -8.26 -1.78
C GLY A 162 -2.29 -7.35 -1.20
N GLY A 163 -2.64 -6.11 -0.84
CA GLY A 163 -1.71 -5.20 -0.16
C GLY A 163 -1.31 -5.68 1.23
N ALA A 164 -2.24 -6.33 1.93
CA ALA A 164 -1.98 -6.88 3.26
C ALA A 164 -1.00 -8.07 3.22
N VAL A 165 -1.15 -8.99 2.27
CA VAL A 165 -0.20 -10.09 2.04
C VAL A 165 1.17 -9.53 1.67
N ALA A 166 1.22 -8.60 0.70
CA ALA A 166 2.47 -8.02 0.23
C ALA A 166 3.27 -7.32 1.35
N MET A 167 2.59 -6.73 2.33
CA MET A 167 3.24 -6.02 3.45
C MET A 167 3.27 -6.82 4.76
N ASN A 168 2.78 -8.04 4.80
CA ASN A 168 2.49 -8.73 6.05
C ASN A 168 1.81 -7.77 7.04
N ALA A 169 0.66 -7.22 6.64
CA ALA A 169 -0.03 -6.20 7.42
C ALA A 169 -0.42 -6.71 8.80
N GLY A 170 -0.24 -5.87 9.81
CA GLY A 170 -0.55 -6.23 11.18
C GLY A 170 -0.96 -5.03 12.03
N ALA A 171 -1.72 -5.30 13.06
CA ALA A 171 -2.15 -4.34 14.06
C ALA A 171 -2.49 -5.05 15.37
N TYR A 172 -2.28 -4.39 16.51
CA TYR A 172 -2.69 -4.88 17.82
C TYR A 172 -2.18 -6.29 18.18
N GLY A 173 -1.00 -6.65 17.71
CA GLY A 173 -0.34 -7.91 18.02
C GLY A 173 -0.66 -9.06 17.07
N GLY A 174 -1.58 -8.89 16.09
CA GLY A 174 -1.83 -9.85 15.02
C GLY A 174 -1.25 -9.40 13.69
N GLU A 175 -0.83 -10.34 12.86
CA GLU A 175 -0.27 -10.13 11.53
C GLU A 175 -0.87 -11.12 10.53
N VAL A 176 -0.80 -10.79 9.24
CA VAL A 176 -1.27 -11.67 8.14
C VAL A 176 -0.62 -13.06 8.23
N LYS A 177 0.68 -13.14 8.51
CA LYS A 177 1.41 -14.41 8.61
C LYS A 177 0.85 -15.37 9.65
N ASP A 178 0.16 -14.86 10.69
CA ASP A 178 -0.35 -15.69 11.77
C ASP A 178 -1.51 -16.61 11.33
N VAL A 179 -2.16 -16.26 10.23
CA VAL A 179 -3.37 -16.95 9.72
C VAL A 179 -3.28 -17.31 8.23
N LEU A 180 -2.25 -16.86 7.50
CA LEU A 180 -2.10 -17.12 6.08
C LEU A 180 -1.64 -18.56 5.82
N LEU A 181 -2.39 -19.30 5.00
CA LEU A 181 -1.97 -20.59 4.47
C LEU A 181 -1.07 -20.42 3.25
N ASP A 182 -1.58 -19.71 2.25
CA ASP A 182 -0.91 -19.46 0.99
C ASP A 182 -1.54 -18.29 0.24
N ALA A 183 -0.87 -17.88 -0.84
CA ALA A 183 -1.40 -16.90 -1.78
C ALA A 183 -1.11 -17.31 -3.22
N GLU A 184 -2.10 -17.11 -4.11
CA GLU A 184 -1.88 -17.17 -5.55
C GLU A 184 -1.28 -15.85 -6.02
N VAL A 185 -0.22 -15.93 -6.82
CA VAL A 185 0.47 -14.76 -7.35
C VAL A 185 0.65 -14.89 -8.87
N LEU A 186 0.73 -13.74 -9.54
CA LEU A 186 1.19 -13.63 -10.91
C LEU A 186 2.67 -13.24 -10.88
N THR A 187 3.49 -14.03 -11.57
CA THR A 187 4.94 -13.75 -11.72
C THR A 187 5.20 -12.69 -12.79
N GLN A 188 6.45 -12.26 -12.89
CA GLN A 188 6.86 -11.36 -13.97
C GLN A 188 6.80 -12.03 -15.35
N GLU A 189 6.94 -13.34 -15.43
CA GLU A 189 6.86 -14.15 -16.65
C GLU A 189 5.41 -14.42 -17.08
N GLY A 190 4.43 -14.00 -16.27
CA GLY A 190 3.01 -14.19 -16.56
C GLY A 190 2.46 -15.55 -16.09
N GLU A 191 3.18 -16.25 -15.23
CA GLU A 191 2.77 -17.52 -14.64
C GLU A 191 1.96 -17.31 -13.38
N PHE A 192 0.99 -18.19 -13.12
CA PHE A 192 0.27 -18.25 -11.85
C PHE A 192 0.93 -19.27 -10.94
N LEU A 193 1.38 -18.82 -9.76
CA LEU A 193 1.99 -19.68 -8.76
C LEU A 193 1.21 -19.57 -7.45
N THR A 194 1.17 -20.66 -6.69
CA THR A 194 0.70 -20.63 -5.30
C THR A 194 1.92 -20.72 -4.39
N LEU A 195 2.10 -19.74 -3.51
CA LEU A 195 3.20 -19.66 -2.56
C LEU A 195 2.64 -19.86 -1.14
N THR A 196 3.26 -20.75 -0.40
CA THR A 196 2.96 -20.95 1.03
C THR A 196 3.39 -19.75 1.87
N GLY A 197 2.93 -19.67 3.14
CA GLY A 197 3.37 -18.62 4.05
C GLY A 197 4.90 -18.59 4.25
N GLU A 198 5.57 -19.75 4.19
CA GLU A 198 7.04 -19.84 4.28
C GLU A 198 7.72 -19.30 3.01
N GLU A 199 7.24 -19.67 1.83
CA GLU A 199 7.79 -19.19 0.53
C GLU A 199 7.55 -17.69 0.31
N LEU A 200 6.56 -17.11 0.98
CA LEU A 200 6.28 -15.68 0.95
C LEU A 200 7.27 -14.85 1.80
N ASP A 201 8.08 -15.49 2.66
CA ASP A 201 9.09 -14.85 3.53
C ASP A 201 8.52 -13.65 4.31
N LEU A 202 7.44 -13.90 5.04
CA LEU A 202 6.68 -12.85 5.76
C LEU A 202 7.39 -12.42 7.03
N SER A 203 7.76 -11.15 7.09
CA SER A 203 8.29 -10.52 8.30
C SER A 203 7.73 -9.10 8.47
N TYR A 204 8.23 -8.32 9.43
CA TYR A 204 7.70 -6.99 9.72
C TYR A 204 7.73 -6.08 8.49
N ARG A 205 6.55 -5.77 7.92
CA ARG A 205 6.36 -4.96 6.71
C ARG A 205 7.14 -5.47 5.50
N HIS A 206 7.25 -6.79 5.40
CA HIS A 206 8.02 -7.46 4.35
C HIS A 206 7.34 -8.73 3.85
N SER A 207 7.56 -9.03 2.57
CA SER A 207 7.33 -10.31 1.91
C SER A 207 8.18 -10.38 0.63
N CYS A 208 8.40 -11.57 0.08
CA CYS A 208 9.08 -11.76 -1.20
C CYS A 208 8.34 -11.12 -2.41
N ILE A 209 7.07 -10.75 -2.23
CA ILE A 209 6.23 -10.15 -3.29
C ILE A 209 6.88 -8.92 -3.90
N PHE A 210 7.42 -8.05 -3.04
CA PHE A 210 8.07 -6.83 -3.53
C PHE A 210 9.41 -7.10 -4.21
N GLU A 211 10.21 -8.00 -3.68
CA GLU A 211 11.55 -8.34 -4.23
C GLU A 211 11.45 -9.02 -5.58
N LYS A 212 10.47 -9.91 -5.71
CA LYS A 212 10.22 -10.67 -6.94
C LYS A 212 9.31 -9.92 -7.92
N ASN A 213 8.79 -8.74 -7.54
CA ASN A 213 7.79 -7.99 -8.30
C ASN A 213 6.57 -8.84 -8.71
N TYR A 214 6.09 -9.68 -7.81
CA TYR A 214 4.90 -10.50 -8.02
C TYR A 214 3.64 -9.68 -7.75
N VAL A 215 2.52 -10.12 -8.31
CA VAL A 215 1.20 -9.55 -8.08
C VAL A 215 0.34 -10.56 -7.34
N VAL A 216 -0.10 -10.23 -6.12
CA VAL A 216 -1.01 -11.09 -5.36
C VAL A 216 -2.40 -11.07 -6.01
N LEU A 217 -2.94 -12.26 -6.29
CA LEU A 217 -4.25 -12.46 -6.91
C LEU A 217 -5.30 -12.91 -5.89
N SER A 218 -4.95 -13.86 -5.03
CA SER A 218 -5.83 -14.35 -3.96
C SER A 218 -5.00 -14.82 -2.78
N ALA A 219 -5.66 -15.01 -1.64
CA ALA A 219 -5.05 -15.59 -0.45
C ALA A 219 -6.02 -16.58 0.19
N ARG A 220 -5.48 -17.63 0.83
CA ARG A 220 -6.23 -18.52 1.71
C ARG A 220 -5.75 -18.32 3.14
N PHE A 221 -6.71 -18.09 4.01
CA PHE A 221 -6.49 -17.93 5.45
C PHE A 221 -7.11 -19.10 6.21
N SER A 222 -6.42 -19.62 7.21
CA SER A 222 -6.92 -20.65 8.11
C SER A 222 -7.18 -20.10 9.49
N PHE A 223 -8.31 -20.46 10.07
CA PHE A 223 -8.79 -19.93 11.33
C PHE A 223 -9.20 -21.06 12.27
N GLU A 224 -9.41 -20.70 13.53
CA GLU A 224 -10.04 -21.57 14.51
C GLU A 224 -11.51 -21.21 14.68
N LYS A 225 -12.33 -22.19 15.11
CA LYS A 225 -13.71 -21.89 15.50
C LYS A 225 -13.72 -21.14 16.83
N GLY A 226 -14.54 -20.10 16.89
CA GLY A 226 -14.71 -19.26 18.07
C GLY A 226 -16.17 -18.90 18.31
N GLU A 227 -16.43 -18.30 19.46
CA GLU A 227 -17.75 -17.80 19.82
C GLU A 227 -17.99 -16.44 19.15
N SER A 228 -19.04 -16.34 18.34
CA SER A 228 -19.35 -15.13 17.55
C SER A 228 -19.41 -13.85 18.40
N ASP A 229 -19.96 -13.93 19.61
CA ASP A 229 -20.07 -12.78 20.52
C ASP A 229 -18.69 -12.32 21.02
N LYS A 230 -17.75 -13.25 21.29
CA LYS A 230 -16.38 -12.93 21.70
C LYS A 230 -15.60 -12.32 20.55
N ILE A 231 -15.73 -12.86 19.34
CA ILE A 231 -15.12 -12.32 18.13
C ILE A 231 -15.59 -10.87 17.93
N LYS A 232 -16.92 -10.67 17.98
CA LYS A 232 -17.52 -9.33 17.81
C LYS A 232 -17.04 -8.36 18.89
N ALA A 233 -17.05 -8.77 20.15
CA ALA A 233 -16.59 -7.93 21.26
C ALA A 233 -15.12 -7.52 21.06
N ARG A 234 -14.26 -8.43 20.59
CA ARG A 234 -12.86 -8.11 20.29
C ARG A 234 -12.74 -7.13 19.12
N MET A 235 -13.48 -7.32 18.03
CA MET A 235 -13.50 -6.37 16.91
C MET A 235 -13.96 -4.98 17.35
N ASP A 236 -14.98 -4.88 18.20
CA ASP A 236 -15.49 -3.60 18.72
C ASP A 236 -14.48 -2.91 19.65
N GLU A 237 -13.82 -3.66 20.50
CA GLU A 237 -12.72 -3.16 21.36
C GLU A 237 -11.61 -2.54 20.51
N LEU A 238 -11.15 -3.26 19.48
CA LEU A 238 -10.09 -2.80 18.58
C LEU A 238 -10.53 -1.57 17.77
N ALA A 239 -11.76 -1.56 17.30
CA ALA A 239 -12.34 -0.42 16.60
C ALA A 239 -12.43 0.82 17.51
N LYS A 240 -12.80 0.64 18.78
CA LYS A 240 -12.82 1.72 19.78
C LYS A 240 -11.40 2.26 20.03
N ALA A 241 -10.44 1.37 20.32
CA ALA A 241 -9.05 1.77 20.54
C ALA A 241 -8.46 2.53 19.34
N ARG A 242 -8.84 2.13 18.11
CA ARG A 242 -8.42 2.82 16.89
C ARG A 242 -9.02 4.23 16.80
N ARG A 243 -10.32 4.40 17.02
CA ARG A 243 -10.98 5.71 17.01
C ARG A 243 -10.40 6.67 18.08
N GLU A 244 -10.07 6.14 19.25
CA GLU A 244 -9.49 6.94 20.33
C GLU A 244 -8.06 7.39 20.04
N LYS A 245 -7.24 6.54 19.39
CA LYS A 245 -5.80 6.77 19.24
C LYS A 245 -5.37 7.29 17.87
N GLN A 246 -6.14 7.07 16.79
CA GLN A 246 -5.76 7.45 15.44
C GLN A 246 -6.58 8.62 14.90
N PRO A 247 -5.99 9.48 14.03
CA PRO A 247 -6.63 10.66 13.47
C PRO A 247 -7.54 10.30 12.27
N LEU A 248 -8.57 9.47 12.51
CA LEU A 248 -9.46 8.94 11.46
C LEU A 248 -10.34 10.00 10.81
N GLU A 249 -10.42 11.17 11.39
CA GLU A 249 -11.14 12.35 10.89
C GLU A 249 -10.44 13.04 9.70
N PHE A 250 -9.17 12.73 9.45
CA PHE A 250 -8.39 13.30 8.36
C PHE A 250 -7.87 12.23 7.41
N PRO A 251 -7.81 12.51 6.09
CA PRO A 251 -7.13 11.66 5.13
C PRO A 251 -5.67 11.45 5.50
N SER A 252 -5.20 10.21 5.40
CA SER A 252 -3.81 9.82 5.66
C SER A 252 -3.48 8.47 5.03
N ALA A 253 -2.20 8.12 4.97
CA ALA A 253 -1.74 6.79 4.56
C ALA A 253 -1.37 5.89 5.77
N GLY A 254 -2.05 6.06 6.90
CA GLY A 254 -1.73 5.31 8.13
C GLY A 254 -0.48 5.83 8.84
N SER A 255 0.25 4.92 9.49
CA SER A 255 1.55 5.25 10.09
C SER A 255 2.56 5.63 9.02
N THR A 256 3.14 6.82 9.13
CA THR A 256 4.03 7.36 8.11
C THR A 256 5.40 6.69 8.11
N PHE A 257 5.85 6.22 9.28
CA PHE A 257 7.17 5.64 9.46
C PHE A 257 7.08 4.23 10.04
N LYS A 258 8.01 3.37 9.60
CA LYS A 258 8.25 2.07 10.24
C LYS A 258 8.71 2.29 11.68
N ARG A 259 8.46 1.30 12.53
CA ARG A 259 8.92 1.31 13.90
C ARG A 259 10.44 1.09 13.92
N PRO A 260 11.27 2.06 14.39
CA PRO A 260 12.70 1.83 14.56
C PRO A 260 12.97 0.81 15.66
N GLU A 261 14.06 0.07 15.55
CA GLU A 261 14.47 -0.90 16.56
C GLU A 261 14.66 -0.24 17.93
N GLY A 262 14.04 -0.81 18.95
CA GLY A 262 14.09 -0.28 20.32
C GLY A 262 13.24 0.97 20.59
N TYR A 263 12.54 1.52 19.58
CA TYR A 263 11.79 2.77 19.70
C TYR A 263 10.36 2.66 19.19
N PHE A 264 9.56 3.68 19.49
CA PHE A 264 8.25 3.91 18.88
C PHE A 264 8.32 5.18 18.03
N ALA A 265 8.03 5.07 16.72
CA ALA A 265 8.11 6.20 15.79
C ALA A 265 7.33 7.43 16.25
N GLY A 266 6.07 7.26 16.66
CA GLY A 266 5.24 8.37 17.16
C GLY A 266 5.81 9.04 18.42
N LYS A 267 6.44 8.27 19.31
CA LYS A 267 7.08 8.82 20.51
C LYS A 267 8.31 9.67 20.17
N LEU A 268 9.18 9.19 19.28
CA LEU A 268 10.35 9.95 18.81
C LEU A 268 9.94 11.27 18.16
N ILE A 269 8.91 11.25 17.31
CA ILE A 269 8.39 12.44 16.63
C ILE A 269 7.82 13.43 17.64
N GLN A 270 7.07 12.94 18.64
CA GLN A 270 6.53 13.78 19.71
C GLN A 270 7.64 14.40 20.57
N ASP A 271 8.63 13.60 20.98
CA ASP A 271 9.77 14.05 21.80
C ASP A 271 10.69 15.00 21.03
N ALA A 272 10.73 14.90 19.69
CA ALA A 272 11.38 15.89 18.82
C ALA A 272 10.61 17.24 18.75
N GLY A 273 9.45 17.36 19.42
CA GLY A 273 8.62 18.57 19.39
C GLY A 273 7.97 18.81 18.04
N LEU A 274 7.64 17.73 17.29
CA LEU A 274 7.04 17.84 15.97
C LEU A 274 5.53 17.56 15.94
N LYS A 275 4.91 17.26 17.08
CA LYS A 275 3.46 17.11 17.17
C LYS A 275 2.77 18.40 16.71
N GLY A 276 1.86 18.29 15.73
CA GLY A 276 1.17 19.44 15.13
C GLY A 276 2.01 20.26 14.13
N TYR A 277 3.27 19.85 13.86
CA TYR A 277 4.10 20.55 12.88
C TYR A 277 3.46 20.47 11.48
N THR A 278 3.33 21.62 10.83
CA THR A 278 2.54 21.79 9.61
C THR A 278 3.40 22.37 8.49
N VAL A 279 3.19 21.84 7.28
CA VAL A 279 3.76 22.35 6.02
C VAL A 279 2.61 22.42 5.02
N GLY A 280 2.21 23.63 4.62
CA GLY A 280 1.04 23.83 3.78
C GLY A 280 -0.21 23.14 4.35
N GLY A 281 -0.82 22.24 3.61
CA GLY A 281 -1.96 21.43 4.05
C GLY A 281 -1.60 20.14 4.79
N ALA A 282 -0.30 19.76 4.83
CA ALA A 282 0.17 18.56 5.50
C ALA A 282 0.54 18.83 6.97
N GLN A 283 0.16 17.93 7.89
CA GLN A 283 0.43 18.12 9.33
C GLN A 283 0.82 16.79 9.99
N VAL A 284 1.81 16.82 10.89
CA VAL A 284 1.99 15.76 11.88
C VAL A 284 0.81 15.78 12.84
N SER A 285 0.05 14.70 12.89
CA SER A 285 -1.19 14.65 13.66
C SER A 285 -0.99 15.00 15.13
N GLU A 286 -1.87 15.86 15.64
CA GLU A 286 -1.94 16.21 17.07
C GLU A 286 -2.46 15.04 17.93
N LYS A 287 -3.20 14.11 17.34
CA LYS A 287 -3.74 12.94 18.02
C LYS A 287 -2.74 11.80 18.12
N HIS A 288 -1.99 11.54 17.04
CA HIS A 288 -0.98 10.49 16.96
C HIS A 288 0.20 10.92 16.09
N SER A 289 1.32 11.28 16.72
CA SER A 289 2.47 11.87 16.01
C SER A 289 3.15 10.94 14.99
N GLY A 290 2.82 9.65 14.95
CA GLY A 290 3.28 8.72 13.90
C GLY A 290 2.51 8.88 12.57
N PHE A 291 1.48 9.72 12.51
CA PHE A 291 0.66 9.97 11.32
C PHE A 291 0.93 11.37 10.77
N VAL A 292 1.11 11.45 9.47
CA VAL A 292 0.96 12.69 8.71
C VAL A 292 -0.43 12.69 8.10
N VAL A 293 -1.15 13.77 8.26
CA VAL A 293 -2.54 13.93 7.81
C VAL A 293 -2.67 15.07 6.80
N ASN A 294 -3.62 14.93 5.89
CA ASN A 294 -4.05 15.99 5.00
C ASN A 294 -5.16 16.81 5.71
N ARG A 295 -4.84 18.05 6.10
CA ARG A 295 -5.79 18.96 6.77
C ARG A 295 -6.75 19.65 5.81
N GLY A 296 -6.55 19.42 4.53
CA GLY A 296 -7.29 20.01 3.42
C GLY A 296 -6.33 20.67 2.43
N GLY A 297 -6.39 20.24 1.17
CA GLY A 297 -5.57 20.80 0.09
C GLY A 297 -4.06 20.53 0.18
N ALA A 298 -3.62 19.54 0.97
CA ALA A 298 -2.21 19.16 1.01
C ALA A 298 -1.75 18.61 -0.33
N THR A 299 -0.54 18.99 -0.74
CA THR A 299 0.13 18.46 -1.92
C THR A 299 1.05 17.29 -1.54
N ALA A 300 1.40 16.47 -2.52
CA ALA A 300 2.36 15.39 -2.31
C ALA A 300 3.75 15.90 -1.96
N GLU A 301 4.15 17.03 -2.54
CA GLU A 301 5.40 17.72 -2.24
C GLU A 301 5.45 18.18 -0.78
N GLU A 302 4.38 18.79 -0.26
CA GLU A 302 4.28 19.23 1.13
C GLU A 302 4.42 18.06 2.12
N VAL A 303 3.76 16.92 1.83
CA VAL A 303 3.88 15.70 2.63
C VAL A 303 5.30 15.15 2.59
N ALA A 304 5.90 15.06 1.40
CA ALA A 304 7.28 14.56 1.22
C ALA A 304 8.28 15.46 1.97
N PHE A 305 8.14 16.77 1.84
CA PHE A 305 8.97 17.73 2.57
C PHE A 305 8.82 17.57 4.09
N LEU A 306 7.57 17.45 4.59
CA LEU A 306 7.30 17.25 6.01
C LEU A 306 7.94 15.96 6.53
N ILE A 307 7.87 14.85 5.77
CA ILE A 307 8.54 13.58 6.10
C ILE A 307 10.05 13.79 6.25
N LYS A 308 10.69 14.51 5.32
CA LYS A 308 12.12 14.84 5.39
C LYS A 308 12.46 15.69 6.62
N GLN A 309 11.61 16.68 6.99
CA GLN A 309 11.83 17.47 8.20
C GLN A 309 11.78 16.61 9.46
N VAL A 310 10.82 15.66 9.53
CA VAL A 310 10.74 14.68 10.63
C VAL A 310 12.01 13.85 10.72
N GLN A 311 12.46 13.29 9.60
CA GLN A 311 13.69 12.49 9.53
C GLN A 311 14.92 13.28 10.00
N LYS A 312 15.12 14.49 9.47
CA LYS A 312 16.24 15.36 9.82
C LYS A 312 16.25 15.72 11.31
N LYS A 313 15.10 16.06 11.87
CA LYS A 313 15.00 16.49 13.28
C LYS A 313 15.16 15.34 14.26
N VAL A 314 14.56 14.17 13.98
CA VAL A 314 14.72 12.97 14.81
C VAL A 314 16.17 12.47 14.76
N MET A 315 16.78 12.41 13.56
CA MET A 315 18.18 12.04 13.41
C MET A 315 19.10 12.97 14.21
N LYS A 316 18.90 14.28 14.10
CA LYS A 316 19.73 15.29 14.82
C LYS A 316 19.62 15.15 16.34
N GLN A 317 18.42 14.82 16.86
CA GLN A 317 18.17 14.84 18.31
C GLN A 317 18.42 13.50 18.97
N PHE A 318 18.13 12.39 18.29
CA PHE A 318 18.16 11.05 18.88
C PHE A 318 19.15 10.10 18.19
N ASN A 319 19.76 10.51 17.07
CA ASN A 319 20.61 9.66 16.22
C ASN A 319 19.89 8.40 15.75
N VAL A 320 18.57 8.51 15.46
CA VAL A 320 17.72 7.42 14.97
C VAL A 320 17.23 7.76 13.57
N MET A 321 17.46 6.84 12.62
CA MET A 321 16.97 6.97 11.25
C MET A 321 15.49 6.55 11.18
N MET A 322 14.63 7.44 10.69
CA MET A 322 13.22 7.19 10.48
C MET A 322 12.97 6.72 9.05
N GLN A 323 12.66 5.43 8.87
CA GLN A 323 12.31 4.88 7.55
C GLN A 323 10.82 5.10 7.25
N PRO A 324 10.45 5.73 6.12
CA PRO A 324 9.05 5.82 5.73
C PRO A 324 8.43 4.43 5.53
N GLU A 325 7.21 4.25 6.02
CA GLU A 325 6.35 3.08 5.70
C GLU A 325 5.48 3.38 4.48
N VAL A 326 5.10 4.65 4.32
CA VAL A 326 4.34 5.15 3.16
C VAL A 326 5.20 5.01 1.90
N ARG A 327 4.59 4.50 0.84
CA ARG A 327 5.25 4.29 -0.46
C ARG A 327 4.99 5.47 -1.39
N PHE A 328 6.07 5.99 -1.95
CA PHE A 328 6.05 7.10 -2.91
C PHE A 328 5.84 6.55 -4.33
N VAL A 329 4.93 7.14 -5.09
CA VAL A 329 4.59 6.71 -6.46
C VAL A 329 4.62 7.91 -7.38
N GLY A 330 5.36 7.82 -8.49
CA GLY A 330 5.46 8.90 -9.49
C GLY A 330 6.43 10.03 -9.13
N PHE A 331 7.22 9.89 -8.06
CA PHE A 331 8.28 10.84 -7.71
C PHE A 331 9.57 10.57 -8.49
N ALA A 332 10.31 11.62 -8.83
CA ALA A 332 11.64 11.48 -9.38
C ALA A 332 12.64 11.03 -8.30
N ASP A 333 13.71 10.31 -8.71
CA ASP A 333 14.74 9.80 -7.80
C ASP A 333 15.38 10.87 -6.91
N THR A 334 15.56 12.07 -7.44
CA THR A 334 16.13 13.22 -6.74
C THR A 334 15.20 13.78 -5.66
N GLU A 335 13.88 13.64 -5.82
CA GLU A 335 12.90 14.18 -4.87
C GLU A 335 12.79 13.33 -3.59
N VAL A 336 13.20 12.07 -3.65
CA VAL A 336 13.09 11.12 -2.53
C VAL A 336 14.41 10.95 -1.78
N ARG A 337 15.59 11.22 -2.43
CA ARG A 337 16.92 10.95 -1.88
C ARG A 337 17.58 12.13 -1.16
N GLU A 338 17.15 13.37 -1.37
CA GLU A 338 17.66 14.56 -0.68
C GLU A 338 16.77 14.96 0.49
#